data_75035211d3d8767fe4903280ea269730
#
_entry.id   75035211d3d8767fe4903280ea269730
#
_cell.length_a   1.000
_cell.length_b   1.000
_cell.length_c   1.000
_cell.angle_alpha   90.00
_cell.angle_beta   90.00
_cell.angle_gamma   90.00
#
_symmetry.space_group_name_H-M   'P 1'
#
loop_
_entity.id
_entity.type
_entity.pdbx_description
1 polymer ?
#
loop_
_entity_poly.entity_id
_entity_poly.type
_entity_poly.pdbx_seq_one_letter_code
_entity_poly.pdbx_strand_id
1 'polypeptide(L)'
;RFIRRVTTDGEATVELTNEPYKIELIGLKGSDAVGEGSAEVGAGELTIYDNVDPQTGNVVWKDLCRGPHLPNTRMIGNGYALTRSAAAYWRGNENNKQLQRIYGTAWPTKDELRAHQERLEEAAKRDHRRLGQELDLFSFPEEIGSGLAVFHPKGGIMRRVMEDYSRKRHEESGYEFVYSPH
;
A
#
# COMPACT_ATOMS: atom_id res chain seq x y z
N ARG A 1 -12.29 -19.02 14.40
CA ARG A 1 -11.73 -19.83 13.31
C ARG A 1 -12.23 -19.31 11.97
N PHE A 2 -11.36 -19.23 10.96
CA PHE A 2 -11.77 -18.94 9.58
C PHE A 2 -11.97 -20.22 8.79
N ILE A 3 -13.08 -20.28 8.04
CA ILE A 3 -13.43 -21.39 7.15
C ILE A 3 -13.64 -20.82 5.75
N ARG A 4 -12.90 -21.32 4.77
CA ARG A 4 -13.05 -20.97 3.36
C ARG A 4 -14.14 -21.82 2.72
N ARG A 5 -15.07 -21.19 2.01
CA ARG A 5 -16.08 -21.85 1.16
C ARG A 5 -16.00 -21.34 -0.26
N VAL A 6 -16.16 -22.21 -1.22
CA VAL A 6 -16.48 -21.85 -2.61
C VAL A 6 -17.98 -21.56 -2.69
N THR A 7 -18.37 -20.58 -3.45
CA THR A 7 -19.77 -20.16 -3.63
C THR A 7 -20.06 -19.77 -5.07
N THR A 8 -21.32 -19.77 -5.44
CA THR A 8 -21.78 -19.23 -6.72
C THR A 8 -22.07 -17.73 -6.62
N ASP A 9 -22.10 -17.05 -7.76
CA ASP A 9 -22.40 -15.62 -7.83
C ASP A 9 -23.78 -15.30 -7.21
N GLY A 10 -24.78 -16.16 -7.47
CA GLY A 10 -26.13 -16.02 -6.91
C GLY A 10 -26.16 -16.18 -5.39
N GLU A 11 -25.53 -17.23 -4.87
CA GLU A 11 -25.45 -17.47 -3.39
C GLU A 11 -24.70 -16.34 -2.70
N ALA A 12 -23.55 -15.91 -3.24
CA ALA A 12 -22.77 -14.82 -2.69
C ALA A 12 -23.57 -13.51 -2.65
N THR A 13 -24.34 -13.21 -3.71
CA THR A 13 -25.20 -12.02 -3.77
C THR A 13 -26.28 -12.05 -2.69
N VAL A 14 -26.90 -13.18 -2.46
CA VAL A 14 -27.90 -13.32 -1.39
C VAL A 14 -27.27 -13.18 -0.01
N GLU A 15 -26.14 -13.84 0.22
CA GLU A 15 -25.45 -13.80 1.52
C GLU A 15 -24.90 -12.43 1.90
N LEU A 16 -24.48 -11.64 0.89
CA LEU A 16 -23.87 -10.33 1.05
C LEU A 16 -24.84 -9.18 0.69
N THR A 17 -26.13 -9.40 0.78
CA THR A 17 -27.18 -8.46 0.36
C THR A 17 -27.06 -7.08 1.02
N ASN A 18 -26.47 -6.99 2.21
CA ASN A 18 -26.23 -5.74 2.94
C ASN A 18 -24.87 -5.09 2.62
N GLU A 19 -24.07 -5.68 1.73
CA GLU A 19 -22.72 -5.24 1.36
C GLU A 19 -22.69 -4.76 -0.09
N PRO A 20 -23.21 -3.55 -0.40
CA PRO A 20 -23.42 -3.10 -1.77
C PRO A 20 -22.13 -3.07 -2.61
N TYR A 21 -21.00 -2.77 -2.00
CA TYR A 21 -19.70 -2.77 -2.67
C TYR A 21 -19.23 -4.19 -3.05
N LYS A 22 -19.53 -5.18 -2.21
CA LYS A 22 -19.22 -6.60 -2.51
C LYS A 22 -20.12 -7.13 -3.63
N ILE A 23 -21.39 -6.75 -3.65
CA ILE A 23 -22.31 -7.09 -4.73
C ILE A 23 -21.84 -6.50 -6.06
N GLU A 24 -21.41 -5.23 -6.07
CA GLU A 24 -20.84 -4.61 -7.26
C GLU A 24 -19.62 -5.38 -7.78
N LEU A 25 -18.70 -5.80 -6.88
CA LEU A 25 -17.52 -6.57 -7.25
C LEU A 25 -17.88 -7.95 -7.83
N ILE A 26 -18.91 -8.62 -7.30
CA ILE A 26 -19.42 -9.89 -7.86
C ILE A 26 -19.89 -9.68 -9.29
N GLY A 27 -20.67 -8.61 -9.55
CA GLY A 27 -21.18 -8.29 -10.87
C GLY A 27 -20.08 -7.92 -11.90
N LEU A 28 -18.90 -7.51 -11.42
CA LEU A 28 -17.75 -7.15 -12.25
C LEU A 28 -16.72 -8.28 -12.40
N LYS A 29 -16.98 -9.43 -11.83
CA LYS A 29 -16.11 -10.60 -11.87
C LYS A 29 -15.67 -10.94 -13.30
N GLY A 30 -14.36 -11.06 -13.51
CA GLY A 30 -13.80 -11.39 -14.82
C GLY A 30 -13.75 -10.24 -15.81
N SER A 31 -14.16 -9.02 -15.44
CA SER A 31 -14.00 -7.83 -16.27
C SER A 31 -12.66 -7.12 -15.98
N ASP A 32 -12.15 -6.36 -16.96
CA ASP A 32 -10.96 -5.52 -16.81
C ASP A 32 -11.15 -4.42 -15.74
N ALA A 33 -12.40 -4.18 -15.34
CA ALA A 33 -12.74 -3.20 -14.32
C ALA A 33 -12.35 -3.65 -12.90
N VAL A 34 -12.15 -4.95 -12.69
CA VAL A 34 -11.59 -5.54 -11.46
C VAL A 34 -10.16 -5.94 -11.79
N GLY A 35 -9.19 -5.12 -11.42
CA GLY A 35 -7.77 -5.38 -11.69
C GLY A 35 -7.31 -6.74 -11.11
N GLU A 36 -6.27 -7.32 -11.71
CA GLU A 36 -5.69 -8.61 -11.28
C GLU A 36 -5.29 -8.65 -9.80
N GLY A 37 -5.05 -7.48 -9.21
CA GLY A 37 -4.69 -7.29 -7.80
C GLY A 37 -5.87 -7.22 -6.83
N SER A 38 -7.13 -7.37 -7.27
CA SER A 38 -8.26 -7.37 -6.34
C SER A 38 -8.16 -8.51 -5.34
N ALA A 39 -8.25 -8.17 -4.05
CA ALA A 39 -8.23 -9.15 -2.96
C ALA A 39 -9.57 -9.88 -2.81
N GLU A 40 -10.66 -9.31 -3.32
CA GLU A 40 -12.03 -9.79 -3.13
C GLU A 40 -12.46 -10.78 -4.22
N VAL A 41 -12.29 -10.38 -5.48
CA VAL A 41 -12.74 -11.18 -6.63
C VAL A 41 -11.64 -11.28 -7.68
N GLY A 42 -11.59 -12.41 -8.35
CA GLY A 42 -10.76 -12.65 -9.53
C GLY A 42 -11.62 -13.12 -10.71
N ALA A 43 -11.00 -13.63 -11.75
CA ALA A 43 -11.70 -14.23 -12.90
C ALA A 43 -12.25 -15.64 -12.62
N GLY A 44 -11.83 -16.26 -11.51
CA GLY A 44 -12.15 -17.64 -11.15
C GLY A 44 -13.36 -17.80 -10.21
N GLU A 45 -13.29 -18.82 -9.38
CA GLU A 45 -14.32 -19.11 -8.39
C GLU A 45 -14.42 -18.01 -7.32
N LEU A 46 -15.63 -17.71 -6.87
CA LEU A 46 -15.86 -16.87 -5.70
C LEU A 46 -15.65 -17.68 -4.42
N THR A 47 -15.02 -17.06 -3.45
CA THR A 47 -14.82 -17.64 -2.13
C THR A 47 -15.24 -16.69 -1.03
N ILE A 48 -15.93 -17.26 -0.04
CA ILE A 48 -16.31 -16.57 1.20
C ILE A 48 -15.49 -17.16 2.34
N TYR A 49 -15.02 -16.30 3.22
CA TYR A 49 -14.39 -16.67 4.47
C TYR A 49 -15.34 -16.40 5.62
N ASP A 50 -15.80 -17.48 6.26
CA ASP A 50 -16.63 -17.42 7.46
C ASP A 50 -15.75 -17.37 8.70
N ASN A 51 -15.94 -16.37 9.55
CA ASN A 51 -15.34 -16.34 10.87
C ASN A 51 -16.31 -16.99 11.86
N VAL A 52 -15.96 -18.19 12.30
CA VAL A 52 -16.80 -19.05 13.13
C VAL A 52 -16.35 -18.99 14.58
N ASP A 53 -17.28 -18.74 15.49
CA ASP A 53 -17.05 -18.90 16.92
C ASP A 53 -16.80 -20.39 17.24
N PRO A 54 -15.63 -20.74 17.80
CA PRO A 54 -15.29 -22.13 18.07
C PRO A 54 -16.12 -22.77 19.19
N GLN A 55 -16.79 -21.98 20.02
CA GLN A 55 -17.62 -22.48 21.15
C GLN A 55 -19.03 -22.80 20.69
N THR A 56 -19.63 -21.92 19.89
CA THR A 56 -21.04 -22.06 19.46
C THR A 56 -21.17 -22.68 18.06
N GLY A 57 -20.13 -22.67 17.26
CA GLY A 57 -20.16 -23.07 15.84
C GLY A 57 -20.85 -22.06 14.92
N ASN A 58 -21.30 -20.92 15.45
CA ASN A 58 -22.01 -19.91 14.68
C ASN A 58 -21.05 -19.04 13.86
N VAL A 59 -21.46 -18.67 12.64
CA VAL A 59 -20.79 -17.65 11.84
C VAL A 59 -21.07 -16.30 12.46
N VAL A 60 -20.01 -15.64 12.97
CA VAL A 60 -20.11 -14.31 13.58
C VAL A 60 -19.79 -13.19 12.60
N TRP A 61 -19.09 -13.51 11.52
CA TRP A 61 -18.75 -12.58 10.45
C TRP A 61 -18.39 -13.35 9.19
N LYS A 62 -18.63 -12.77 8.02
CA LYS A 62 -18.25 -13.33 6.73
C LYS A 62 -17.77 -12.25 5.78
N ASP A 63 -16.91 -12.62 4.85
CA ASP A 63 -16.43 -11.71 3.83
C ASP A 63 -16.10 -12.43 2.51
N LEU A 64 -16.31 -11.71 1.42
CA LEU A 64 -15.87 -12.11 0.08
C LEU A 64 -14.37 -11.82 -0.04
N CYS A 65 -13.56 -12.86 -0.21
CA CYS A 65 -12.11 -12.72 -0.27
C CYS A 65 -11.47 -13.91 -1.00
N ARG A 66 -10.43 -13.64 -1.77
CA ARG A 66 -9.62 -14.70 -2.41
C ARG A 66 -8.71 -15.42 -1.43
N GLY A 67 -8.43 -14.82 -0.29
CA GLY A 67 -7.49 -15.33 0.70
C GLY A 67 -6.03 -15.24 0.29
N PRO A 68 -5.15 -16.00 0.96
CA PRO A 68 -5.46 -16.84 2.12
C PRO A 68 -5.73 -16.04 3.40
N HIS A 69 -6.50 -16.63 4.31
CA HIS A 69 -6.66 -16.12 5.67
C HIS A 69 -5.89 -16.97 6.68
N LEU A 70 -5.51 -16.38 7.81
CA LEU A 70 -5.01 -17.14 8.95
C LEU A 70 -6.08 -18.09 9.46
N PRO A 71 -5.72 -19.29 9.97
CA PRO A 71 -6.70 -20.25 10.50
C PRO A 71 -7.56 -19.69 11.62
N ASN A 72 -7.02 -18.77 12.41
CA ASN A 72 -7.76 -18.06 13.46
C ASN A 72 -7.08 -16.74 13.84
N THR A 73 -7.83 -15.82 14.42
CA THR A 73 -7.38 -14.47 14.81
C THR A 73 -6.33 -14.47 15.94
N ARG A 74 -6.23 -15.54 16.74
CA ARG A 74 -5.20 -15.64 17.80
C ARG A 74 -3.78 -15.70 17.24
N MET A 75 -3.64 -16.12 15.97
CA MET A 75 -2.33 -16.20 15.31
C MET A 75 -1.75 -14.83 14.94
N ILE A 76 -2.56 -13.76 14.98
CA ILE A 76 -2.10 -12.39 14.71
C ILE A 76 -1.14 -11.93 15.81
N GLY A 77 -1.33 -12.38 17.06
CA GLY A 77 -0.50 -11.95 18.20
C GLY A 77 -0.66 -10.46 18.49
N ASN A 78 0.45 -9.83 18.93
CA ASN A 78 0.50 -8.42 19.34
C ASN A 78 1.38 -7.57 18.40
N GLY A 79 1.86 -8.14 17.30
CA GLY A 79 2.77 -7.51 16.36
C GLY A 79 2.08 -6.64 15.30
N TYR A 80 0.95 -6.02 15.59
CA TYR A 80 0.25 -5.17 14.61
C TYR A 80 -0.05 -3.79 15.15
N ALA A 81 -0.19 -2.83 14.25
CA ALA A 81 -0.64 -1.48 14.58
C ALA A 81 -1.44 -0.87 13.43
N LEU A 82 -2.46 -0.09 13.78
CA LEU A 82 -3.13 0.81 12.83
C LEU A 82 -2.30 2.08 12.74
N THR A 83 -1.99 2.54 11.52
CA THR A 83 -1.04 3.62 11.31
C THR A 83 -1.70 4.95 10.94
N ARG A 84 -2.72 4.89 10.08
CA ARG A 84 -3.45 6.11 9.65
C ARG A 84 -4.81 5.76 9.07
N SER A 85 -5.64 6.78 8.92
CA SER A 85 -6.87 6.77 8.13
C SER A 85 -6.78 7.83 7.05
N ALA A 86 -7.32 7.55 5.87
CA ALA A 86 -7.40 8.50 4.76
C ALA A 86 -8.67 8.26 3.95
N ALA A 87 -9.17 9.33 3.32
CA ALA A 87 -10.22 9.21 2.33
C ALA A 87 -9.72 8.47 1.07
N ALA A 88 -10.57 7.67 0.47
CA ALA A 88 -10.27 6.98 -0.78
C ALA A 88 -11.56 6.83 -1.60
N TYR A 89 -11.53 7.22 -2.85
CA TYR A 89 -12.66 6.99 -3.74
C TYR A 89 -12.80 5.52 -4.06
N TRP A 90 -14.04 5.03 -4.04
CA TRP A 90 -14.34 3.66 -4.42
C TRP A 90 -13.80 3.36 -5.82
N ARG A 91 -13.01 2.31 -5.95
CA ARG A 91 -12.33 1.89 -7.18
C ARG A 91 -11.43 2.97 -7.81
N GLY A 92 -10.91 3.90 -7.01
CA GLY A 92 -10.01 4.96 -7.47
C GLY A 92 -10.65 6.00 -8.40
N ASN A 93 -11.96 5.98 -8.58
CA ASN A 93 -12.67 6.92 -9.43
C ASN A 93 -13.29 8.04 -8.59
N GLU A 94 -12.93 9.27 -8.87
CA GLU A 94 -13.39 10.48 -8.15
C GLU A 94 -14.91 10.73 -8.25
N ASN A 95 -15.58 10.16 -9.24
CA ASN A 95 -17.03 10.24 -9.38
C ASN A 95 -17.78 9.23 -8.49
N ASN A 96 -17.07 8.27 -7.90
CA ASN A 96 -17.64 7.31 -6.97
C ASN A 96 -17.65 7.84 -5.53
N LYS A 97 -18.35 7.12 -4.66
CA LYS A 97 -18.41 7.46 -3.24
C LYS A 97 -17.01 7.44 -2.62
N GLN A 98 -16.76 8.43 -1.79
CA GLN A 98 -15.57 8.49 -0.97
C GLN A 98 -15.74 7.60 0.26
N LEU A 99 -14.82 6.68 0.45
CA LEU A 99 -14.76 5.77 1.57
C LEU A 99 -13.61 6.13 2.51
N GLN A 100 -13.64 5.59 3.71
CA GLN A 100 -12.55 5.68 4.66
C GLN A 100 -11.63 4.46 4.52
N ARG A 101 -10.35 4.70 4.22
CA ARG A 101 -9.33 3.66 4.17
C ARG A 101 -8.50 3.69 5.44
N ILE A 102 -8.47 2.56 6.14
CA ILE A 102 -7.65 2.37 7.33
C ILE A 102 -6.40 1.59 6.94
N TYR A 103 -5.24 2.15 7.30
CA TYR A 103 -3.93 1.54 7.05
C TYR A 103 -3.38 0.92 8.32
N GLY A 104 -2.70 -0.19 8.16
CA GLY A 104 -2.03 -0.87 9.25
C GLY A 104 -0.81 -1.63 8.78
N THR A 105 -0.06 -2.14 9.75
CA THR A 105 1.09 -3.02 9.52
C THR A 105 1.03 -4.18 10.50
N ALA A 106 1.55 -5.34 10.11
CA ALA A 106 1.63 -6.52 10.95
C ALA A 106 3.01 -7.17 10.82
N TRP A 107 3.53 -7.62 11.94
CA TRP A 107 4.86 -8.20 12.11
C TRP A 107 4.75 -9.49 12.93
N PRO A 108 5.66 -10.46 12.78
CA PRO A 108 5.65 -11.70 13.54
C PRO A 108 5.67 -11.50 15.05
N THR A 109 6.39 -10.46 15.53
CA THR A 109 6.54 -10.16 16.94
C THR A 109 6.30 -8.67 17.24
N LYS A 110 5.98 -8.35 18.50
CA LYS A 110 5.86 -6.98 18.98
C LYS A 110 7.20 -6.21 18.90
N ASP A 111 8.31 -6.90 19.09
CA ASP A 111 9.63 -6.27 19.03
C ASP A 111 10.01 -5.88 17.60
N GLU A 112 9.66 -6.70 16.61
CA GLU A 112 9.84 -6.34 15.19
C GLU A 112 8.93 -5.18 14.77
N LEU A 113 7.69 -5.13 15.26
CA LEU A 113 6.82 -3.98 15.07
C LEU A 113 7.44 -2.71 15.65
N ARG A 114 7.96 -2.76 16.88
CA ARG A 114 8.63 -1.62 17.51
C ARG A 114 9.85 -1.16 16.72
N ALA A 115 10.70 -2.09 16.31
CA ALA A 115 11.87 -1.79 15.49
C ALA A 115 11.48 -1.15 14.13
N HIS A 116 10.35 -1.57 13.54
CA HIS A 116 9.81 -0.93 12.34
C HIS A 116 9.35 0.51 12.62
N GLN A 117 8.61 0.73 13.70
CA GLN A 117 8.14 2.07 14.09
C GLN A 117 9.31 3.02 14.37
N GLU A 118 10.33 2.56 15.11
CA GLU A 118 11.55 3.33 15.37
C GLU A 118 12.28 3.70 14.07
N ARG A 119 12.35 2.78 13.08
CA ARG A 119 12.91 3.09 11.76
C ARG A 119 12.11 4.14 11.00
N LEU A 120 10.77 4.12 11.10
CA LEU A 120 9.94 5.15 10.48
C LEU A 120 10.13 6.51 11.12
N GLU A 121 10.24 6.58 12.44
CA GLU A 121 10.54 7.81 13.18
C GLU A 121 11.91 8.37 12.79
N GLU A 122 12.93 7.51 12.72
CA GLU A 122 14.26 7.91 12.26
C GLU A 122 14.26 8.39 10.79
N ALA A 123 13.50 7.72 9.93
CA ALA A 123 13.34 8.16 8.54
C ALA A 123 12.67 9.54 8.44
N ALA A 124 11.65 9.80 9.28
CA ALA A 124 10.99 11.11 9.33
C ALA A 124 11.94 12.23 9.78
N LYS A 125 12.86 11.96 10.68
CA LYS A 125 13.91 12.92 11.11
C LYS A 125 14.88 13.25 9.98
N ARG A 126 15.03 12.35 8.99
CA ARG A 126 15.93 12.48 7.84
C ARG A 126 15.20 12.92 6.56
N ASP A 127 13.99 13.47 6.67
CA ASP A 127 13.26 13.99 5.51
C ASP A 127 14.11 15.05 4.79
N HIS A 128 14.36 14.82 3.49
CA HIS A 128 15.20 15.68 2.67
C HIS A 128 14.68 17.12 2.58
N ARG A 129 13.37 17.34 2.68
CA ARG A 129 12.77 18.68 2.64
C ARG A 129 13.16 19.48 3.87
N ARG A 130 13.15 18.82 5.04
CA ARG A 130 13.59 19.43 6.30
C ARG A 130 15.10 19.64 6.31
N LEU A 131 15.87 18.58 6.04
CA LEU A 131 17.32 18.67 6.02
C LEU A 131 17.84 19.61 4.93
N GLY A 132 17.17 19.69 3.78
CA GLY A 132 17.48 20.61 2.70
C GLY A 132 17.45 22.07 3.15
N GLN A 133 16.44 22.44 3.95
CA GLN A 133 16.34 23.79 4.53
C GLN A 133 17.31 23.99 5.70
N GLU A 134 17.34 23.08 6.65
CA GLU A 134 18.21 23.19 7.85
C GLU A 134 19.71 23.29 7.50
N LEU A 135 20.13 22.58 6.47
CA LEU A 135 21.52 22.52 6.04
C LEU A 135 21.85 23.45 4.86
N ASP A 136 20.89 24.20 4.38
CA ASP A 136 21.02 25.11 3.23
C ASP A 136 21.53 24.38 1.97
N LEU A 137 20.85 23.29 1.61
CA LEU A 137 21.28 22.44 0.48
C LEU A 137 20.63 22.83 -0.84
N PHE A 138 19.35 23.23 -0.81
CA PHE A 138 18.59 23.62 -2.02
C PHE A 138 17.34 24.45 -1.65
N SER A 139 16.83 25.17 -2.63
CA SER A 139 15.55 25.89 -2.57
C SER A 139 14.75 25.71 -3.84
N PHE A 140 13.51 26.19 -3.82
CA PHE A 140 12.59 26.21 -4.97
C PHE A 140 12.14 27.67 -5.23
N PRO A 141 12.98 28.50 -5.88
CA PRO A 141 12.60 29.87 -6.18
C PRO A 141 11.46 29.93 -7.20
N GLU A 142 10.47 30.77 -6.95
CA GLU A 142 9.33 30.95 -7.86
C GLU A 142 9.75 31.50 -9.23
N GLU A 143 10.80 32.31 -9.25
CA GLU A 143 11.33 32.96 -10.46
C GLU A 143 11.86 31.96 -11.50
N ILE A 144 12.26 30.76 -11.08
CA ILE A 144 12.79 29.72 -11.97
C ILE A 144 11.68 28.81 -12.47
N GLY A 145 10.61 28.67 -11.69
CA GLY A 145 9.45 27.84 -12.00
C GLY A 145 9.14 26.80 -10.94
N SER A 146 7.89 26.37 -10.92
CA SER A 146 7.37 25.43 -9.93
C SER A 146 8.07 24.08 -10.04
N GLY A 147 8.54 23.56 -8.90
CA GLY A 147 9.15 22.23 -8.79
C GLY A 147 10.61 22.13 -9.26
N LEU A 148 11.23 23.24 -9.69
CA LEU A 148 12.64 23.28 -10.10
C LEU A 148 13.54 23.60 -8.90
N ALA A 149 14.38 22.63 -8.51
CA ALA A 149 15.30 22.81 -7.40
C ALA A 149 16.58 23.52 -7.82
N VAL A 150 16.97 24.56 -7.08
CA VAL A 150 18.28 25.19 -7.15
C VAL A 150 19.15 24.66 -6.02
N PHE A 151 20.23 24.01 -6.36
CA PHE A 151 21.19 23.51 -5.38
C PHE A 151 22.15 24.62 -4.97
N HIS A 152 22.20 24.87 -3.68
CA HIS A 152 23.16 25.79 -3.05
C HIS A 152 24.56 25.15 -3.00
N PRO A 153 25.62 25.87 -2.65
CA PRO A 153 26.99 25.35 -2.77
C PRO A 153 27.22 23.99 -2.11
N LYS A 154 26.69 23.76 -0.90
CA LYS A 154 26.81 22.47 -0.20
C LYS A 154 26.03 21.37 -0.90
N GLY A 155 24.80 21.65 -1.31
CA GLY A 155 23.94 20.74 -2.04
C GLY A 155 24.51 20.38 -3.41
N GLY A 156 25.09 21.35 -4.13
CA GLY A 156 25.76 21.15 -5.39
C GLY A 156 26.98 20.23 -5.27
N ILE A 157 27.77 20.35 -4.20
CA ILE A 157 28.86 19.43 -3.91
C ILE A 157 28.35 18.01 -3.67
N MET A 158 27.33 17.86 -2.84
CA MET A 158 26.72 16.54 -2.57
C MET A 158 26.20 15.89 -3.84
N ARG A 159 25.46 16.64 -4.65
CA ARG A 159 24.93 16.17 -5.94
C ARG A 159 26.07 15.69 -6.86
N ARG A 160 27.09 16.49 -7.03
CA ARG A 160 28.26 16.13 -7.87
C ARG A 160 28.93 14.84 -7.39
N VAL A 161 29.17 14.69 -6.09
CA VAL A 161 29.81 13.49 -5.54
C VAL A 161 28.97 12.24 -5.81
N MET A 162 27.64 12.34 -5.69
CA MET A 162 26.74 11.23 -6.00
C MET A 162 26.70 10.91 -7.51
N GLU A 163 26.66 11.92 -8.35
CA GLU A 163 26.70 11.77 -9.82
C GLU A 163 28.02 11.14 -10.27
N ASP A 164 29.15 11.58 -9.75
CA ASP A 164 30.47 11.04 -10.06
C ASP A 164 30.59 9.57 -9.61
N TYR A 165 30.10 9.26 -8.40
CA TYR A 165 30.07 7.88 -7.92
C TYR A 165 29.19 6.99 -8.81
N SER A 166 27.98 7.43 -9.14
CA SER A 166 27.06 6.69 -10.01
C SER A 166 27.68 6.47 -11.39
N ARG A 167 28.25 7.52 -12.00
CA ARG A 167 28.93 7.44 -13.29
C ARG A 167 30.03 6.39 -13.27
N LYS A 168 30.92 6.47 -12.30
CA LYS A 168 32.04 5.53 -12.17
C LYS A 168 31.56 4.08 -12.07
N ARG A 169 30.51 3.82 -11.28
CA ARG A 169 29.94 2.46 -11.12
C ARG A 169 29.34 1.94 -12.42
N HIS A 170 28.69 2.79 -13.19
CA HIS A 170 28.14 2.41 -14.50
C HIS A 170 29.25 2.11 -15.52
N GLU A 171 30.28 2.97 -15.61
CA GLU A 171 31.43 2.75 -16.49
C GLU A 171 32.15 1.44 -16.16
N GLU A 172 32.40 1.16 -14.87
CA GLU A 172 32.99 -0.11 -14.41
C GLU A 172 32.13 -1.33 -14.78
N SER A 173 30.84 -1.15 -14.98
CA SER A 173 29.88 -2.19 -15.37
C SER A 173 29.66 -2.27 -16.88
N GLY A 174 30.42 -1.49 -17.69
CA GLY A 174 30.37 -1.51 -19.15
C GLY A 174 29.24 -0.68 -19.77
N TYR A 175 28.62 0.23 -19.02
CA TYR A 175 27.65 1.18 -19.57
C TYR A 175 28.35 2.36 -20.22
N GLU A 176 27.78 2.83 -21.32
CA GLU A 176 28.22 4.06 -22.02
C GLU A 176 27.21 5.18 -21.77
N PHE A 177 27.72 6.42 -21.66
CA PHE A 177 26.90 7.60 -21.48
C PHE A 177 26.65 8.31 -22.80
N VAL A 178 25.41 8.67 -23.04
CA VAL A 178 24.98 9.47 -24.16
C VAL A 178 24.29 10.74 -23.68
N TYR A 179 24.41 11.82 -24.44
CA TYR A 179 23.69 13.07 -24.19
C TYR A 179 22.61 13.22 -25.24
N SER A 180 21.37 13.13 -24.83
CA SER A 180 20.21 13.37 -25.69
C SER A 180 19.78 14.84 -25.59
N PRO A 181 19.33 15.46 -26.67
CA PRO A 181 18.70 16.77 -26.60
C PRO A 181 17.36 16.70 -25.85
N HIS A 182 17.01 17.78 -25.19
CA HIS A 182 15.70 17.94 -24.54
C HIS A 182 14.60 18.26 -25.55
#